data_c6891b2d228da0590a37cf2df52f859d
#
_entry.id   c6891b2d228da0590a37cf2df52f859d
#
_cell.length_a   1.000
_cell.length_b   1.000
_cell.length_c   1.000
_cell.angle_alpha   90.00
_cell.angle_beta   90.00
_cell.angle_gamma   90.00
#
_symmetry.space_group_name_H-M   'P 1'
#
loop_
_entity.id
_entity.type
_entity.pdbx_description
1 polymer ?
#
loop_
_entity_poly.entity_id
_entity_poly.type
_entity_poly.pdbx_seq_one_letter_code
_entity_poly.pdbx_strand_id
1 'polypeptide(L)'
;MRLFYRLLAIALIAATTFAVSCEKPAPLPNEKSMAVTYSALDGCWQLTMWQGASMAEETYLYIDFDRREHRYTMWDNIDSMYATDTTGTFTITEEEDGTYTLSGTYDYGVGDWSCDYQVILWNKGKSMKWQSRNGSHQVMDFVRVDEIPEFN
;
A
#
# COMPACT_ATOMS: atom_id res chain seq x y z
N MET A 1 -68.24 17.42 2.42
CA MET A 1 -67.04 18.27 2.47
C MET A 1 -66.11 17.77 3.59
N ARG A 2 -65.62 16.52 3.54
CA ARG A 2 -64.70 15.89 4.52
C ARG A 2 -63.90 14.73 3.94
N LEU A 3 -63.74 14.65 2.60
CA LEU A 3 -63.10 13.48 1.96
C LEU A 3 -61.87 13.81 1.11
N PHE A 4 -61.41 15.04 1.12
CA PHE A 4 -60.31 15.47 0.26
C PHE A 4 -58.96 15.67 0.94
N TYR A 5 -58.84 15.39 2.24
CA TYR A 5 -57.57 15.59 2.98
C TYR A 5 -56.81 14.32 3.31
N ARG A 6 -57.15 13.17 2.71
CA ARG A 6 -56.47 11.90 3.03
C ARG A 6 -55.60 11.30 1.93
N LEU A 7 -55.35 12.02 0.84
CA LEU A 7 -54.57 11.51 -0.29
C LEU A 7 -53.27 12.27 -0.58
N LEU A 8 -52.76 13.07 0.35
CA LEU A 8 -51.56 13.85 0.15
C LEU A 8 -50.42 13.50 1.13
N ALA A 9 -50.45 12.32 1.70
CA ALA A 9 -49.48 11.90 2.72
C ALA A 9 -48.68 10.62 2.34
N ILE A 10 -48.62 10.23 1.07
CA ILE A 10 -47.86 9.06 0.66
C ILE A 10 -47.09 9.41 -0.63
N ALA A 11 -46.12 10.24 -0.55
CA ALA A 11 -45.11 10.39 -1.60
C ALA A 11 -43.85 11.09 -1.07
N LEU A 12 -43.34 10.66 0.07
CA LEU A 12 -41.97 11.04 0.48
C LEU A 12 -41.20 9.76 0.84
N ILE A 13 -41.13 8.83 -0.12
CA ILE A 13 -40.12 7.77 -0.05
C ILE A 13 -38.80 8.47 -0.45
N ALA A 14 -38.07 8.83 0.55
CA ALA A 14 -36.71 9.29 0.42
C ALA A 14 -35.91 8.30 -0.40
N ALA A 15 -35.53 8.68 -1.61
CA ALA A 15 -34.47 8.05 -2.37
C ALA A 15 -33.18 8.33 -1.62
N THR A 16 -32.83 7.48 -0.66
CA THR A 16 -31.48 7.39 -0.12
C THR A 16 -30.61 6.81 -1.22
N THR A 17 -30.14 7.68 -2.09
CA THR A 17 -29.01 7.36 -2.95
C THR A 17 -27.84 7.06 -2.03
N PHE A 18 -27.50 5.78 -1.91
CA PHE A 18 -26.19 5.36 -1.43
C PHE A 18 -25.19 5.93 -2.42
N ALA A 19 -24.64 7.09 -2.10
CA ALA A 19 -23.41 7.55 -2.70
C ALA A 19 -22.37 6.51 -2.28
N VAL A 20 -22.07 5.57 -3.16
CA VAL A 20 -20.83 4.82 -3.10
C VAL A 20 -19.74 5.88 -3.22
N SER A 21 -19.24 6.32 -2.09
CA SER A 21 -18.04 7.13 -2.03
C SER A 21 -16.93 6.26 -2.60
N CYS A 22 -16.62 6.45 -3.87
CA CYS A 22 -15.31 6.07 -4.37
C CYS A 22 -14.34 6.92 -3.57
N GLU A 23 -13.80 6.38 -2.49
CA GLU A 23 -12.72 7.00 -1.75
C GLU A 23 -11.59 7.19 -2.75
N LYS A 24 -11.40 8.44 -3.16
CA LYS A 24 -10.23 8.81 -3.96
C LYS A 24 -9.01 8.40 -3.16
N PRO A 25 -7.99 7.80 -3.80
CA PRO A 25 -6.75 7.48 -3.12
C PRO A 25 -6.27 8.72 -2.37
N ALA A 26 -5.77 8.52 -1.15
CA ALA A 26 -5.31 9.60 -0.29
C ALA A 26 -4.40 10.54 -1.08
N PRO A 27 -4.58 11.87 -0.97
CA PRO A 27 -3.76 12.82 -1.71
C PRO A 27 -2.29 12.55 -1.42
N LEU A 28 -1.48 12.57 -2.48
CA LEU A 28 -0.04 12.51 -2.36
C LEU A 28 0.44 13.58 -1.38
N PRO A 29 1.44 13.29 -0.54
CA PRO A 29 2.03 14.31 0.30
C PRO A 29 2.45 15.50 -0.56
N ASN A 30 2.28 16.73 -0.06
CA ASN A 30 2.61 17.98 -0.76
C ASN A 30 4.10 18.10 -1.13
N GLU A 31 4.92 17.14 -0.75
CA GLU A 31 6.33 17.06 -1.12
C GLU A 31 6.47 16.48 -2.53
N LYS A 32 7.42 17.05 -3.27
CA LYS A 32 7.76 16.58 -4.61
C LYS A 32 8.21 15.12 -4.55
N SER A 33 7.52 14.25 -5.29
CA SER A 33 7.94 12.87 -5.48
C SER A 33 9.31 12.79 -6.16
N MET A 34 10.06 11.76 -5.85
CA MET A 34 11.37 11.48 -6.41
C MET A 34 11.27 10.34 -7.44
N ALA A 35 12.25 10.28 -8.34
CA ALA A 35 12.40 9.12 -9.20
C ALA A 35 12.64 7.86 -8.36
N VAL A 36 11.93 6.78 -8.69
CA VAL A 36 12.09 5.48 -8.07
C VAL A 36 13.12 4.70 -8.87
N THR A 37 14.28 4.46 -8.28
CA THR A 37 15.37 3.70 -8.88
C THR A 37 15.82 2.61 -7.91
N TYR A 38 16.55 1.61 -8.40
CA TYR A 38 17.13 0.58 -7.53
C TYR A 38 17.99 1.20 -6.42
N SER A 39 18.78 2.24 -6.72
CA SER A 39 19.56 2.97 -5.70
C SER A 39 18.69 3.74 -4.72
N ALA A 40 17.54 4.24 -5.14
CA ALA A 40 16.64 4.98 -4.26
C ALA A 40 15.85 4.05 -3.33
N LEU A 41 15.61 2.79 -3.74
CA LEU A 41 14.98 1.77 -2.88
C LEU A 41 15.97 1.04 -1.97
N ASP A 42 17.25 0.96 -2.34
CA ASP A 42 18.30 0.21 -1.63
C ASP A 42 18.28 0.41 -0.11
N GLY A 43 18.34 -0.68 0.65
CA GLY A 43 18.36 -0.69 2.13
C GLY A 43 17.01 -0.96 2.78
N CYS A 44 16.95 -0.67 4.08
CA CYS A 44 15.91 -1.16 4.99
C CYS A 44 14.72 -0.22 5.11
N TRP A 45 13.52 -0.80 5.10
CA TRP A 45 12.25 -0.11 5.20
C TRP A 45 11.34 -0.78 6.23
N GLN A 46 10.61 0.04 6.99
CA GLN A 46 9.60 -0.42 7.94
C GLN A 46 8.21 0.03 7.49
N LEU A 47 7.25 -0.87 7.46
CA LEU A 47 5.84 -0.55 7.29
C LEU A 47 5.33 0.15 8.55
N THR A 48 4.78 1.35 8.40
CA THR A 48 4.24 2.16 9.51
C THR A 48 2.73 2.27 9.48
N MET A 49 2.14 2.25 8.28
CA MET A 49 0.69 2.33 8.11
C MET A 49 0.20 1.35 7.06
N TRP A 50 -0.91 0.70 7.34
CA TRP A 50 -1.66 -0.14 6.40
C TRP A 50 -3.07 0.38 6.26
N GLN A 51 -3.51 0.69 5.05
CA GLN A 51 -4.85 1.23 4.74
C GLN A 51 -5.18 2.49 5.56
N GLY A 52 -4.20 3.35 5.81
CA GLY A 52 -4.38 4.57 6.60
C GLY A 52 -4.43 4.38 8.11
N ALA A 53 -4.32 3.14 8.61
CA ALA A 53 -4.21 2.83 10.04
C ALA A 53 -2.76 2.51 10.40
N SER A 54 -2.32 2.96 11.56
CA SER A 54 -1.01 2.59 12.12
C SER A 54 -0.95 1.09 12.38
N MET A 55 0.25 0.51 12.22
CA MET A 55 0.48 -0.89 12.58
C MET A 55 0.17 -1.11 14.07
N ALA A 56 -0.37 -2.30 14.40
CA ALA A 56 -0.59 -2.69 15.80
C ALA A 56 0.75 -2.80 16.54
N GLU A 57 0.74 -2.62 17.85
CA GLU A 57 1.95 -2.44 18.67
C GLU A 57 2.99 -3.57 18.51
N GLU A 58 2.57 -4.81 18.34
CA GLU A 58 3.46 -5.96 18.19
C GLU A 58 3.54 -6.49 16.75
N THR A 59 2.91 -5.79 15.81
CA THR A 59 2.87 -6.20 14.41
C THR A 59 3.88 -5.40 13.59
N TYR A 60 4.65 -6.10 12.78
CA TYR A 60 5.67 -5.45 11.95
C TYR A 60 5.76 -6.09 10.55
N LEU A 61 6.28 -5.29 9.65
CA LEU A 61 6.81 -5.71 8.37
C LEU A 61 8.02 -4.84 8.05
N TYR A 62 9.13 -5.51 7.79
CA TYR A 62 10.36 -4.87 7.33
C TYR A 62 10.77 -5.45 5.98
N ILE A 63 11.36 -4.62 5.13
CA ILE A 63 11.89 -5.05 3.84
C ILE A 63 13.31 -4.47 3.70
N ASP A 64 14.24 -5.31 3.29
CA ASP A 64 15.56 -4.92 2.84
C ASP A 64 15.67 -5.15 1.33
N PHE A 65 16.02 -4.10 0.58
CA PHE A 65 16.22 -4.16 -0.86
C PHE A 65 17.70 -4.09 -1.18
N ASP A 66 18.19 -5.09 -1.91
CA ASP A 66 19.54 -5.10 -2.50
C ASP A 66 19.49 -4.63 -3.95
N ARG A 67 20.05 -3.44 -4.21
CA ARG A 67 20.11 -2.83 -5.54
C ARG A 67 21.02 -3.55 -6.53
N ARG A 68 21.99 -4.32 -6.05
CA ARG A 68 22.99 -4.97 -6.91
C ARG A 68 22.44 -6.28 -7.48
N GLU A 69 21.78 -7.04 -6.62
CA GLU A 69 21.21 -8.32 -6.96
C GLU A 69 19.75 -8.22 -7.41
N HIS A 70 19.13 -7.05 -7.23
CA HIS A 70 17.68 -6.82 -7.43
C HIS A 70 16.85 -7.80 -6.61
N ARG A 71 17.29 -8.05 -5.40
CA ARG A 71 16.65 -8.96 -4.45
C ARG A 71 16.09 -8.22 -3.26
N TYR A 72 15.11 -8.82 -2.62
CA TYR A 72 14.59 -8.33 -1.35
C TYR A 72 14.56 -9.46 -0.34
N THR A 73 14.62 -9.08 0.93
CA THR A 73 14.23 -9.93 2.06
C THR A 73 13.19 -9.17 2.86
N MET A 74 12.11 -9.85 3.21
CA MET A 74 11.01 -9.28 3.96
C MET A 74 10.80 -10.11 5.23
N TRP A 75 10.65 -9.44 6.37
CA TRP A 75 10.34 -10.05 7.65
C TRP A 75 9.02 -9.48 8.16
N ASP A 76 8.09 -10.34 8.48
CA ASP A 76 6.80 -9.93 9.03
C ASP A 76 6.25 -10.94 10.03
N ASN A 77 5.28 -10.50 10.82
CA ASN A 77 4.46 -11.33 11.69
C ASN A 77 2.96 -11.01 11.54
N ILE A 78 2.55 -10.50 10.37
CA ILE A 78 1.17 -10.02 10.14
C ILE A 78 0.16 -11.15 10.28
N ASP A 79 0.47 -12.32 9.73
CA ASP A 79 -0.40 -13.50 9.74
C ASP A 79 0.10 -14.62 10.69
N SER A 80 1.11 -14.33 11.52
CA SER A 80 1.76 -15.32 12.39
C SER A 80 2.20 -14.69 13.70
N MET A 81 2.22 -15.49 14.79
CA MET A 81 2.85 -15.08 16.05
C MET A 81 4.39 -15.13 16.00
N TYR A 82 4.95 -15.67 14.94
CA TYR A 82 6.39 -15.81 14.75
C TYR A 82 6.83 -14.99 13.54
N ALA A 83 8.05 -14.48 13.60
CA ALA A 83 8.68 -13.86 12.46
C ALA A 83 8.75 -14.86 11.29
N THR A 84 8.30 -14.43 10.13
CA THR A 84 8.50 -15.15 8.87
C THR A 84 9.44 -14.33 8.00
N ASP A 85 10.39 -14.98 7.35
CA ASP A 85 11.24 -14.36 6.35
C ASP A 85 10.84 -14.83 4.96
N THR A 86 10.74 -13.87 4.06
CA THR A 86 10.39 -14.10 2.66
C THR A 86 11.42 -13.44 1.78
N THR A 87 11.97 -14.18 0.82
CA THR A 87 12.95 -13.67 -0.13
C THR A 87 12.46 -13.78 -1.56
N GLY A 88 13.03 -12.94 -2.43
CA GLY A 88 12.72 -12.98 -3.84
C GLY A 88 13.45 -11.89 -4.62
N THR A 89 13.04 -11.70 -5.86
CA THR A 89 13.55 -10.65 -6.74
C THR A 89 12.52 -9.55 -6.93
N PHE A 90 12.95 -8.36 -7.29
CA PHE A 90 12.05 -7.26 -7.63
C PHE A 90 12.51 -6.52 -8.89
N THR A 91 11.56 -5.90 -9.55
CA THR A 91 11.78 -5.04 -10.72
C THR A 91 11.06 -3.72 -10.55
N ILE A 92 11.65 -2.67 -11.11
CA ILE A 92 11.07 -1.32 -11.16
C ILE A 92 10.85 -0.97 -12.63
N THR A 93 9.63 -0.60 -12.98
CA THR A 93 9.27 -0.14 -14.34
C THR A 93 8.78 1.31 -14.25
N GLU A 94 9.35 2.20 -15.05
CA GLU A 94 8.81 3.54 -15.26
C GLU A 94 7.74 3.46 -16.35
N GLU A 95 6.53 3.91 -16.02
CA GLU A 95 5.38 3.91 -16.91
C GLU A 95 5.38 5.15 -17.80
N GLU A 96 4.61 5.11 -18.89
CA GLU A 96 4.49 6.24 -19.83
C GLU A 96 3.98 7.54 -19.18
N ASP A 97 3.21 7.43 -18.11
CA ASP A 97 2.69 8.57 -17.34
C ASP A 97 3.67 9.11 -16.29
N GLY A 98 4.88 8.55 -16.22
CA GLY A 98 5.92 8.92 -15.26
C GLY A 98 5.70 8.36 -13.86
N THR A 99 4.76 7.44 -13.67
CA THR A 99 4.63 6.66 -12.44
C THR A 99 5.58 5.45 -12.45
N TYR A 100 5.80 4.85 -11.28
CA TYR A 100 6.69 3.70 -11.15
C TYR A 100 5.92 2.50 -10.63
N THR A 101 6.12 1.36 -11.29
CA THR A 101 5.58 0.07 -10.88
C THR A 101 6.68 -0.78 -10.26
N LEU A 102 6.42 -1.33 -9.08
CA LEU A 102 7.23 -2.32 -8.41
C LEU A 102 6.54 -3.67 -8.52
N SER A 103 7.24 -4.65 -9.09
CA SER A 103 6.80 -6.04 -9.20
C SER A 103 7.83 -6.94 -8.51
N GLY A 104 7.40 -8.07 -8.01
CA GLY A 104 8.30 -9.00 -7.33
C GLY A 104 7.94 -10.46 -7.52
N THR A 105 8.90 -11.32 -7.22
CA THR A 105 8.75 -12.78 -7.22
C THR A 105 9.14 -13.32 -5.87
N TYR A 106 8.67 -14.52 -5.55
CA TYR A 106 9.11 -15.29 -4.38
C TYR A 106 10.12 -16.36 -4.80
N ASP A 107 11.13 -16.60 -3.98
CA ASP A 107 12.07 -17.71 -4.20
C ASP A 107 11.41 -19.07 -3.97
N TYR A 108 10.43 -19.10 -3.05
CA TYR A 108 9.70 -20.31 -2.67
C TYR A 108 8.20 -20.09 -2.85
N GLY A 109 7.53 -21.04 -3.46
CA GLY A 109 6.07 -21.02 -3.62
C GLY A 109 5.61 -20.73 -5.04
N VAL A 110 4.65 -19.82 -5.20
CA VAL A 110 3.90 -19.63 -6.44
C VAL A 110 4.53 -18.65 -7.46
N GLY A 111 5.74 -18.19 -7.24
CA GLY A 111 6.42 -17.30 -8.19
C GLY A 111 6.16 -15.82 -7.95
N ASP A 112 5.26 -15.19 -8.69
CA ASP A 112 5.06 -13.74 -8.64
C ASP A 112 4.28 -13.27 -7.40
N TRP A 113 4.48 -12.02 -7.00
CA TRP A 113 3.63 -11.36 -6.02
C TRP A 113 2.16 -11.37 -6.46
N SER A 114 1.25 -11.33 -5.51
CA SER A 114 -0.20 -11.34 -5.78
C SER A 114 -0.68 -10.14 -6.61
N CYS A 115 0.06 -9.05 -6.59
CA CYS A 115 -0.14 -7.87 -7.43
C CYS A 115 1.13 -7.03 -7.54
N ASP A 116 1.14 -6.17 -8.54
CA ASP A 116 2.12 -5.10 -8.67
C ASP A 116 1.67 -3.88 -7.86
N TYR A 117 2.64 -3.05 -7.51
CA TYR A 117 2.39 -1.83 -6.73
C TYR A 117 2.90 -0.59 -7.46
N GLN A 118 2.09 0.45 -7.49
CA GLN A 118 2.63 1.78 -7.76
C GLN A 118 3.44 2.22 -6.56
N VAL A 119 4.68 2.66 -6.80
CA VAL A 119 5.58 3.14 -5.75
C VAL A 119 5.79 4.64 -5.88
N ILE A 120 5.77 5.31 -4.75
CA ILE A 120 6.03 6.75 -4.66
C ILE A 120 7.07 6.94 -3.56
N LEU A 121 8.13 7.68 -3.87
CA LEU A 121 9.16 8.09 -2.92
C LEU A 121 9.10 9.60 -2.71
N TRP A 122 9.26 10.02 -1.45
CA TRP A 122 9.36 11.44 -1.09
C TRP A 122 10.26 11.63 0.14
N ASN A 123 10.31 12.84 0.70
CA ASN A 123 11.10 13.16 1.87
C ASN A 123 12.58 12.77 1.70
N LYS A 124 13.16 13.14 0.55
CA LYS A 124 14.55 12.81 0.20
C LYS A 124 14.86 11.30 0.26
N GLY A 125 13.90 10.46 -0.11
CA GLY A 125 14.04 9.01 -0.11
C GLY A 125 13.90 8.36 1.27
N LYS A 126 13.33 9.05 2.26
CA LYS A 126 13.09 8.51 3.60
C LYS A 126 11.69 7.95 3.80
N SER A 127 10.78 8.25 2.89
CA SER A 127 9.38 7.82 2.95
C SER A 127 8.97 7.19 1.62
N MET A 128 8.20 6.12 1.70
CA MET A 128 7.75 5.36 0.53
C MET A 128 6.29 4.97 0.72
N LYS A 129 5.53 5.02 -0.35
CA LYS A 129 4.15 4.53 -0.41
C LYS A 129 4.03 3.49 -1.51
N TRP A 130 3.35 2.39 -1.20
CA TRP A 130 2.89 1.42 -2.18
C TRP A 130 1.39 1.49 -2.31
N GLN A 131 0.91 1.42 -3.53
CA GLN A 131 -0.51 1.33 -3.85
C GLN A 131 -0.73 0.19 -4.83
N SER A 132 -1.57 -0.79 -4.45
CA SER A 132 -1.83 -1.95 -5.29
C SER A 132 -2.45 -1.57 -6.63
N ARG A 133 -2.03 -2.26 -7.70
CA ARG A 133 -2.54 -2.05 -9.06
C ARG A 133 -3.65 -3.04 -9.46
N ASN A 134 -4.01 -3.97 -8.59
CA ASN A 134 -5.03 -5.00 -8.88
C ASN A 134 -6.47 -4.58 -8.52
N GLY A 135 -6.71 -3.30 -8.23
CA GLY A 135 -8.03 -2.80 -7.84
C GLY A 135 -8.43 -3.08 -6.39
N SER A 136 -7.58 -3.73 -5.58
CA SER A 136 -7.85 -3.93 -4.14
C SER A 136 -7.70 -2.65 -3.33
N HIS A 137 -7.13 -1.59 -3.92
CA HIS A 137 -6.86 -0.30 -3.27
C HIS A 137 -6.04 -0.39 -1.99
N GLN A 138 -5.21 -1.43 -1.87
CA GLN A 138 -4.29 -1.53 -0.73
C GLN A 138 -3.28 -0.39 -0.78
N VAL A 139 -3.12 0.29 0.35
CA VAL A 139 -2.13 1.36 0.52
C VAL A 139 -1.26 1.03 1.73
N MET A 140 0.04 1.09 1.54
CA MET A 140 1.06 0.82 2.55
C MET A 140 2.05 1.98 2.60
N ASP A 141 2.30 2.52 3.78
CA ASP A 141 3.28 3.59 3.98
C ASP A 141 4.49 3.05 4.75
N PHE A 142 5.66 3.29 4.19
CA PHE A 142 6.93 2.84 4.74
C PHE A 142 7.82 4.03 5.09
N VAL A 143 8.65 3.83 6.09
CA VAL A 143 9.77 4.73 6.42
C VAL A 143 11.08 3.98 6.30
N ARG A 144 12.12 4.69 5.88
CA ARG A 144 13.47 4.13 5.85
C ARG A 144 14.01 4.02 7.27
N VAL A 145 14.63 2.88 7.57
CA VAL A 145 15.31 2.62 8.84
C VAL A 145 16.79 2.31 8.58
N ASP A 146 17.63 2.52 9.57
CA ASP A 146 19.06 2.27 9.43
C ASP A 146 19.38 0.78 9.50
N GLU A 147 18.61 0.03 10.27
CA GLU A 147 18.77 -1.42 10.46
C GLU A 147 17.44 -2.10 10.76
N ILE A 148 17.36 -3.38 10.49
CA ILE A 148 16.22 -4.23 10.84
C ILE A 148 16.51 -4.88 12.19
N PRO A 149 15.56 -4.87 13.15
CA PRO A 149 15.73 -5.54 14.45
C PRO A 149 16.02 -7.04 14.30
N GLU A 150 16.79 -7.60 15.21
CA GLU A 150 16.92 -9.06 15.32
C GLU A 150 15.60 -9.63 15.85
N PHE A 151 15.04 -10.59 15.13
CA PHE A 151 13.84 -11.32 15.56
C PHE A 151 14.26 -12.63 16.25
N ASN A 152 13.90 -12.77 17.52
CA ASN A 152 14.14 -13.96 18.33
C ASN A 152 12.94 -14.93 18.30
#